data_fb4955cd00e77efa9c5ab742b0b7edc8
#
_entry.id   fb4955cd00e77efa9c5ab742b0b7edc8
#
_cell.length_a   1.000
_cell.length_b   1.000
_cell.length_c   1.000
_cell.angle_alpha   90.00
_cell.angle_beta   90.00
_cell.angle_gamma   90.00
#
_symmetry.space_group_name_H-M   'P 1'
#
loop_
_entity.id
_entity.type
_entity.pdbx_description
1 polymer ?
#
loop_
_entity_poly.entity_id
_entity_poly.type
_entity_poly.pdbx_seq_one_letter_code
_entity_poly.pdbx_strand_id
1 'polypeptide(L)'
;GGLQEKTGVIPDMTTLGKYIGGGMSFGAFGGRRDIMELFDPTKADSLPHAGTFNNNALTMAAGVAGYGEVYTPEAAAELNARGEKIRERLNAICKKNNVAFQFSGIGSMMTAHATSRPIRTAADIASSNQDAKELFFFDMMAAGIWIARRGFVALNIMIGEAEGDRFVAAVEEFVTARKALLQPK
;
A
#
# COMPACT_ATOMS: atom_id res chain seq x y z
N GLY A 1 12.29 1.75 -8.01
CA GLY A 1 13.06 1.74 -6.78
C GLY A 1 12.28 1.60 -5.49
N GLY A 2 10.97 1.88 -5.47
CA GLY A 2 10.16 1.77 -4.26
C GLY A 2 10.61 2.71 -3.13
N LEU A 3 10.39 2.29 -1.88
CA LEU A 3 10.73 3.10 -0.71
C LEU A 3 12.25 3.28 -0.54
N GLN A 4 13.06 2.33 -0.97
CA GLN A 4 14.52 2.41 -0.95
C GLN A 4 15.03 3.63 -1.72
N GLU A 5 14.55 3.82 -2.95
CA GLU A 5 14.90 4.97 -3.78
C GLU A 5 14.46 6.28 -3.12
N LYS A 6 13.22 6.31 -2.60
CA LYS A 6 12.64 7.50 -1.98
C LYS A 6 13.37 7.96 -0.71
N THR A 7 13.92 7.02 0.05
CA THR A 7 14.62 7.27 1.32
C THR A 7 16.13 7.30 1.18
N GLY A 8 16.68 6.89 0.03
CA GLY A 8 18.12 6.75 -0.18
C GLY A 8 18.76 5.59 0.59
N VAL A 9 17.94 4.68 1.16
CA VAL A 9 18.46 3.51 1.88
C VAL A 9 18.82 2.41 0.89
N ILE A 10 20.06 1.94 0.95
CA ILE A 10 20.55 0.82 0.15
C ILE A 10 20.72 -0.38 1.10
N PRO A 11 19.76 -1.33 1.12
CA PRO A 11 19.85 -2.51 1.97
C PRO A 11 20.87 -3.52 1.41
N ASP A 12 21.42 -4.36 2.28
CA ASP A 12 22.29 -5.46 1.85
C ASP A 12 21.53 -6.49 1.01
N MET A 13 20.25 -6.71 1.33
CA MET A 13 19.36 -7.60 0.57
C MET A 13 17.96 -6.99 0.43
N THR A 14 17.31 -7.28 -0.69
CA THR A 14 15.92 -6.91 -0.99
C THR A 14 15.13 -8.17 -1.30
N THR A 15 13.97 -8.33 -0.67
CA THR A 15 13.00 -9.36 -1.04
C THR A 15 11.90 -8.77 -1.91
N LEU A 16 11.48 -9.53 -2.92
CA LEU A 16 10.49 -9.12 -3.92
C LEU A 16 9.36 -10.14 -3.97
N GLY A 17 8.15 -9.67 -4.25
CA GLY A 17 7.00 -10.55 -4.35
C GLY A 17 5.74 -9.83 -4.83
N LYS A 18 4.58 -10.48 -4.70
CA LYS A 18 3.26 -9.94 -5.07
C LYS A 18 3.18 -9.52 -6.55
N TYR A 19 2.90 -8.25 -6.83
CA TYR A 19 2.65 -7.74 -8.19
C TYR A 19 3.80 -7.98 -9.18
N ILE A 20 5.03 -8.19 -8.72
CA ILE A 20 6.19 -8.48 -9.57
C ILE A 20 6.01 -9.78 -10.37
N GLY A 21 5.20 -10.71 -9.88
CA GLY A 21 4.82 -11.93 -10.61
C GLY A 21 3.72 -11.74 -11.66
N GLY A 22 3.32 -10.51 -11.98
CA GLY A 22 2.27 -10.25 -12.99
C GLY A 22 0.91 -10.87 -12.62
N GLY A 23 0.60 -10.97 -11.32
CA GLY A 23 -0.60 -11.63 -10.81
C GLY A 23 -0.42 -13.11 -10.47
N MET A 24 0.69 -13.71 -10.86
CA MET A 24 1.06 -15.09 -10.50
C MET A 24 1.84 -15.13 -9.18
N SER A 25 1.88 -16.31 -8.55
CA SER A 25 2.65 -16.49 -7.32
C SER A 25 4.15 -16.31 -7.58
N PHE A 26 4.77 -15.37 -6.86
CA PHE A 26 6.16 -14.98 -7.08
C PHE A 26 6.84 -14.60 -5.76
N GLY A 27 8.09 -14.99 -5.63
CA GLY A 27 8.99 -14.54 -4.60
C GLY A 27 10.43 -14.57 -5.10
N ALA A 28 11.19 -13.53 -4.81
CA ALA A 28 12.60 -13.44 -5.13
C ALA A 28 13.35 -12.70 -4.02
N PHE A 29 14.65 -12.86 -4.00
CA PHE A 29 15.55 -12.03 -3.21
C PHE A 29 16.82 -11.74 -4.02
N GLY A 30 17.45 -10.65 -3.72
CA GLY A 30 18.69 -10.22 -4.34
C GLY A 30 19.36 -9.16 -3.49
N GLY A 31 20.60 -8.82 -3.80
CA GLY A 31 21.35 -7.83 -3.04
C GLY A 31 22.82 -7.81 -3.36
N ARG A 32 23.63 -7.54 -2.35
CA ARG A 32 25.08 -7.47 -2.46
C ARG A 32 25.65 -8.73 -3.09
N ARG A 33 26.61 -8.54 -3.99
CA ARG A 33 27.26 -9.64 -4.74
C ARG A 33 27.88 -10.69 -3.82
N ASP A 34 28.59 -10.28 -2.78
CA ASP A 34 29.25 -11.17 -1.83
C ASP A 34 28.26 -12.08 -1.07
N ILE A 35 27.03 -11.59 -0.80
CA ILE A 35 25.97 -12.39 -0.20
C ILE A 35 25.35 -13.32 -1.24
N MET A 36 25.09 -12.82 -2.45
CA MET A 36 24.45 -13.62 -3.50
C MET A 36 25.36 -14.72 -4.03
N GLU A 37 26.67 -14.51 -4.02
CA GLU A 37 27.68 -15.53 -4.40
C GLU A 37 27.68 -16.76 -3.47
N LEU A 38 27.12 -16.66 -2.27
CA LEU A 38 26.91 -17.83 -1.40
C LEU A 38 25.93 -18.85 -1.99
N PHE A 39 25.08 -18.44 -2.93
CA PHE A 39 24.10 -19.29 -3.61
C PHE A 39 24.59 -19.78 -4.98
N ASP A 40 25.84 -19.54 -5.35
CA ASP A 40 26.41 -19.98 -6.62
C ASP A 40 26.58 -21.51 -6.62
N PRO A 41 25.79 -22.24 -7.41
CA PRO A 41 25.81 -23.71 -7.41
C PRO A 41 27.11 -24.31 -7.97
N THR A 42 27.99 -23.51 -8.54
CA THR A 42 29.31 -23.96 -9.02
C THR A 42 30.34 -24.08 -7.90
N LYS A 43 30.05 -23.51 -6.72
CA LYS A 43 30.89 -23.56 -5.53
C LYS A 43 30.55 -24.78 -4.66
N ALA A 44 31.56 -25.46 -4.13
CA ALA A 44 31.39 -26.68 -3.35
C ALA A 44 30.65 -26.46 -2.02
N ASP A 45 30.73 -25.27 -1.46
CA ASP A 45 30.15 -24.82 -0.20
C ASP A 45 28.93 -23.91 -0.38
N SER A 46 28.31 -23.94 -1.58
CA SER A 46 27.16 -23.10 -1.87
C SER A 46 25.96 -23.42 -0.99
N LEU A 47 25.24 -22.38 -0.59
CA LEU A 47 23.97 -22.52 0.11
C LEU A 47 22.89 -23.07 -0.86
N PRO A 48 22.10 -24.05 -0.46
CA PRO A 48 21.05 -24.58 -1.31
C PRO A 48 19.89 -23.58 -1.43
N HIS A 49 19.42 -23.40 -2.65
CA HIS A 49 18.19 -22.67 -2.96
C HIS A 49 17.35 -23.51 -3.92
N ALA A 50 16.46 -24.31 -3.37
CA ALA A 50 15.65 -25.24 -4.14
C ALA A 50 14.14 -24.99 -3.90
N GLY A 51 13.35 -25.31 -4.90
CA GLY A 51 11.89 -25.29 -4.83
C GLY A 51 11.29 -25.78 -6.13
N THR A 52 10.35 -26.70 -6.06
CA THR A 52 9.72 -27.35 -7.22
C THR A 52 9.12 -26.34 -8.21
N PHE A 53 8.63 -25.23 -7.71
CA PHE A 53 8.00 -24.17 -8.52
C PHE A 53 8.92 -22.97 -8.79
N ASN A 54 10.19 -23.05 -8.43
CA ASN A 54 11.15 -22.01 -8.76
C ASN A 54 11.26 -21.87 -10.29
N ASN A 55 11.35 -20.62 -10.75
CA ASN A 55 11.45 -20.28 -12.18
C ASN A 55 10.29 -20.85 -13.03
N ASN A 56 9.08 -20.94 -12.47
CA ASN A 56 7.90 -21.36 -13.22
C ASN A 56 7.73 -20.45 -14.45
N ALA A 57 7.68 -21.05 -15.64
CA ALA A 57 7.68 -20.33 -16.92
C ALA A 57 6.50 -19.36 -17.07
N LEU A 58 5.31 -19.74 -16.58
CA LEU A 58 4.13 -18.86 -16.64
C LEU A 58 4.31 -17.64 -15.75
N THR A 59 4.82 -17.83 -14.52
CA THR A 59 5.10 -16.74 -13.59
C THR A 59 6.19 -15.81 -14.14
N MET A 60 7.24 -16.35 -14.73
CA MET A 60 8.30 -15.54 -15.34
C MET A 60 7.78 -14.72 -16.52
N ALA A 61 7.01 -15.33 -17.41
CA ALA A 61 6.40 -14.63 -18.55
C ALA A 61 5.42 -13.54 -18.10
N ALA A 62 4.55 -13.85 -17.15
CA ALA A 62 3.60 -12.88 -16.58
C ALA A 62 4.33 -11.73 -15.86
N GLY A 63 5.41 -12.02 -15.13
CA GLY A 63 6.24 -11.01 -14.48
C GLY A 63 6.94 -10.08 -15.47
N VAL A 64 7.50 -10.63 -16.55
CA VAL A 64 8.15 -9.85 -17.62
C VAL A 64 7.14 -8.91 -18.28
N ALA A 65 5.97 -9.41 -18.67
CA ALA A 65 4.92 -8.58 -19.28
C ALA A 65 4.38 -7.55 -18.28
N GLY A 66 4.04 -7.98 -17.06
CA GLY A 66 3.48 -7.10 -16.03
C GLY A 66 4.43 -5.98 -15.62
N TYR A 67 5.71 -6.27 -15.48
CA TYR A 67 6.71 -5.31 -15.01
C TYR A 67 7.31 -4.48 -16.15
N GLY A 68 7.44 -5.06 -17.35
CA GLY A 68 8.02 -4.37 -18.50
C GLY A 68 7.03 -3.53 -19.29
N GLU A 69 5.75 -3.93 -19.33
CA GLU A 69 4.76 -3.31 -20.22
C GLU A 69 3.59 -2.65 -19.50
N VAL A 70 3.24 -3.13 -18.28
CA VAL A 70 2.03 -2.67 -17.58
C VAL A 70 2.38 -1.75 -16.42
N TYR A 71 3.23 -2.20 -15.50
CA TYR A 71 3.62 -1.42 -14.32
C TYR A 71 5.00 -0.79 -14.50
N THR A 72 5.08 0.11 -15.47
CA THR A 72 6.30 0.86 -15.78
C THR A 72 6.66 1.86 -14.68
N PRO A 73 7.87 2.42 -14.66
CA PRO A 73 8.23 3.51 -13.74
C PRO A 73 7.27 4.70 -13.81
N GLU A 74 6.81 5.05 -15.02
CA GLU A 74 5.85 6.13 -15.27
C GLU A 74 4.49 5.80 -14.68
N ALA A 75 3.95 4.59 -14.93
CA ALA A 75 2.70 4.12 -14.36
C ALA A 75 2.76 4.11 -12.82
N ALA A 76 3.89 3.71 -12.23
CA ALA A 76 4.10 3.75 -10.80
C ALA A 76 4.12 5.18 -10.25
N ALA A 77 4.78 6.11 -10.94
CA ALA A 77 4.82 7.52 -10.56
C ALA A 77 3.42 8.16 -10.61
N GLU A 78 2.67 7.92 -11.68
CA GLU A 78 1.30 8.41 -11.84
C GLU A 78 0.35 7.86 -10.77
N LEU A 79 0.41 6.55 -10.50
CA LEU A 79 -0.39 5.92 -9.46
C LEU A 79 -0.10 6.50 -8.07
N ASN A 80 1.19 6.73 -7.76
CA ASN A 80 1.59 7.35 -6.50
C ASN A 80 1.13 8.82 -6.40
N ALA A 81 1.27 9.60 -7.47
CA ALA A 81 0.79 10.98 -7.51
C ALA A 81 -0.74 11.06 -7.31
N ARG A 82 -1.49 10.14 -7.93
CA ARG A 82 -2.95 10.02 -7.73
C ARG A 82 -3.29 9.70 -6.29
N GLY A 83 -2.57 8.76 -5.67
CA GLY A 83 -2.77 8.41 -4.26
C GLY A 83 -2.52 9.59 -3.32
N GLU A 84 -1.48 10.37 -3.54
CA GLU A 84 -1.20 11.58 -2.75
C GLU A 84 -2.34 12.60 -2.87
N LYS A 85 -2.83 12.89 -4.09
CA LYS A 85 -3.97 13.79 -4.31
C LYS A 85 -5.24 13.33 -3.58
N ILE A 86 -5.54 12.04 -3.64
CA ILE A 86 -6.70 11.47 -2.92
C ILE A 86 -6.50 11.66 -1.42
N ARG A 87 -5.36 11.29 -0.86
CA ARG A 87 -5.05 11.40 0.57
C ARG A 87 -5.13 12.85 1.08
N GLU A 88 -4.65 13.81 0.31
CA GLU A 88 -4.77 15.24 0.62
C GLU A 88 -6.24 15.69 0.69
N ARG A 89 -7.07 15.28 -0.29
CA ARG A 89 -8.51 15.59 -0.32
C ARG A 89 -9.22 14.98 0.90
N LEU A 90 -8.93 13.73 1.24
CA LEU A 90 -9.49 13.05 2.40
C LEU A 90 -9.15 13.77 3.70
N ASN A 91 -7.89 14.16 3.88
CA ASN A 91 -7.47 14.91 5.06
C ASN A 91 -8.06 16.33 5.10
N ALA A 92 -8.25 16.97 3.97
CA ALA A 92 -8.94 18.27 3.89
C ALA A 92 -10.39 18.16 4.36
N ILE A 93 -11.12 17.10 3.99
CA ILE A 93 -12.48 16.81 4.47
C ILE A 93 -12.49 16.64 5.98
N CYS A 94 -11.59 15.82 6.53
CA CYS A 94 -11.50 15.60 7.96
C CYS A 94 -11.23 16.91 8.73
N LYS A 95 -10.28 17.69 8.24
CA LYS A 95 -9.93 19.00 8.81
C LYS A 95 -11.10 20.00 8.75
N LYS A 96 -11.75 20.13 7.60
CA LYS A 96 -12.93 21.03 7.38
C LYS A 96 -14.06 20.70 8.37
N ASN A 97 -14.26 19.43 8.65
CA ASN A 97 -15.31 18.96 9.57
C ASN A 97 -14.89 18.93 11.04
N ASN A 98 -13.63 19.22 11.34
CA ASN A 98 -13.06 19.18 12.69
C ASN A 98 -13.30 17.83 13.38
N VAL A 99 -12.96 16.73 12.71
CA VAL A 99 -13.11 15.38 13.22
C VAL A 99 -11.76 14.74 13.58
N ALA A 100 -11.79 13.84 14.57
CA ALA A 100 -10.63 13.02 14.96
C ALA A 100 -10.47 11.84 13.98
N PHE A 101 -10.21 12.13 12.72
CA PHE A 101 -10.01 11.14 11.68
C PHE A 101 -8.97 11.66 10.68
N GLN A 102 -8.05 10.81 10.23
CA GLN A 102 -6.99 11.19 9.31
C GLN A 102 -6.50 10.00 8.50
N PHE A 103 -5.84 10.29 7.39
CA PHE A 103 -5.21 9.31 6.51
C PHE A 103 -3.71 9.54 6.47
N SER A 104 -2.93 8.56 6.92
CA SER A 104 -1.48 8.52 6.76
C SER A 104 -1.09 7.57 5.64
N GLY A 105 0.07 7.76 5.04
CA GLY A 105 0.54 6.87 3.98
C GLY A 105 1.53 7.54 3.05
N ILE A 106 1.85 6.83 1.98
CA ILE A 106 2.79 7.27 0.96
C ILE A 106 2.33 6.77 -0.42
N GLY A 107 2.24 7.66 -1.38
CA GLY A 107 1.83 7.33 -2.74
C GLY A 107 0.48 6.63 -2.78
N SER A 108 0.44 5.48 -3.42
CA SER A 108 -0.77 4.67 -3.65
C SER A 108 -1.26 3.89 -2.42
N MET A 109 -0.54 3.96 -1.32
CA MET A 109 -0.89 3.23 -0.08
C MET A 109 -1.20 4.21 1.05
N MET A 110 -2.35 4.04 1.68
CA MET A 110 -2.75 4.87 2.82
C MET A 110 -3.53 4.05 3.86
N THR A 111 -3.61 4.58 5.07
CA THR A 111 -4.37 3.96 6.16
C THR A 111 -5.19 5.01 6.88
N ALA A 112 -6.46 4.69 7.14
CA ALA A 112 -7.37 5.49 7.94
C ALA A 112 -7.10 5.29 9.44
N HIS A 113 -7.09 6.38 10.19
CA HIS A 113 -6.90 6.37 11.64
C HIS A 113 -7.90 7.31 12.32
N ALA A 114 -8.63 6.80 13.29
CA ALA A 114 -9.60 7.58 14.07
C ALA A 114 -8.91 8.27 15.25
N THR A 115 -8.11 9.27 14.93
CA THR A 115 -7.38 10.13 15.88
C THR A 115 -7.08 11.49 15.27
N SER A 116 -7.05 12.54 16.08
CA SER A 116 -6.53 13.87 15.70
C SER A 116 -5.06 14.06 16.05
N ARG A 117 -4.46 13.13 16.81
CA ARG A 117 -3.06 13.22 17.23
C ARG A 117 -2.12 12.89 16.07
N PRO A 118 -0.94 13.55 15.97
CA PRO A 118 0.07 13.17 15.01
C PRO A 118 0.49 11.71 15.17
N ILE A 119 0.55 10.99 14.06
CA ILE A 119 1.00 9.59 14.02
C ILE A 119 2.48 9.56 13.67
N ARG A 120 3.31 9.11 14.60
CA ARG A 120 4.77 8.98 14.45
C ARG A 120 5.26 7.57 14.74
N THR A 121 4.52 6.83 15.56
CA THR A 121 4.89 5.49 16.02
C THR A 121 3.68 4.55 16.00
N ALA A 122 3.92 3.26 16.12
CA ALA A 122 2.86 2.26 16.25
C ALA A 122 2.00 2.47 17.53
N ALA A 123 2.59 3.02 18.60
CA ALA A 123 1.86 3.32 19.84
C ALA A 123 0.79 4.41 19.63
N ASP A 124 1.04 5.39 18.76
CA ASP A 124 0.07 6.43 18.43
C ASP A 124 -1.17 5.83 17.75
N ILE A 125 -0.98 4.79 16.93
CA ILE A 125 -2.07 4.07 16.26
C ILE A 125 -2.85 3.21 17.25
N ALA A 126 -2.17 2.53 18.17
CA ALA A 126 -2.80 1.68 19.18
C ALA A 126 -3.77 2.45 20.08
N SER A 127 -3.50 3.74 20.32
CA SER A 127 -4.36 4.63 21.13
C SER A 127 -5.55 5.23 20.36
N SER A 128 -5.66 4.98 19.05
CA SER A 128 -6.76 5.50 18.22
C SER A 128 -8.07 4.75 18.47
N ASN A 129 -9.23 5.39 18.15
CA ASN A 129 -10.54 4.78 18.30
C ASN A 129 -10.73 3.66 17.26
N GLN A 130 -10.57 2.40 17.69
CA GLN A 130 -10.67 1.25 16.79
C GLN A 130 -12.13 1.00 16.33
N ASP A 131 -13.14 1.31 17.18
CA ASP A 131 -14.55 1.13 16.83
C ASP A 131 -14.97 2.11 15.71
N ALA A 132 -14.48 3.35 15.77
CA ALA A 132 -14.74 4.32 14.70
C ALA A 132 -14.05 3.92 13.38
N LYS A 133 -12.89 3.28 13.45
CA LYS A 133 -12.22 2.74 12.26
C LYS A 133 -12.94 1.52 11.69
N GLU A 134 -13.49 0.67 12.54
CA GLU A 134 -14.32 -0.46 12.12
C GLU A 134 -15.63 0.03 11.49
N LEU A 135 -16.28 1.02 12.06
CA LEU A 135 -17.47 1.66 11.49
C LEU A 135 -17.17 2.24 10.10
N PHE A 136 -16.03 2.88 9.94
CA PHE A 136 -15.55 3.36 8.64
C PHE A 136 -15.49 2.24 7.59
N PHE A 137 -14.96 1.08 7.95
CA PHE A 137 -14.94 -0.08 7.05
C PHE A 137 -16.34 -0.50 6.60
N PHE A 138 -17.31 -0.58 7.54
CA PHE A 138 -18.67 -0.97 7.19
C PHE A 138 -19.40 0.09 6.36
N ASP A 139 -19.20 1.37 6.64
CA ASP A 139 -19.80 2.46 5.85
C ASP A 139 -19.20 2.48 4.42
N MET A 140 -17.89 2.22 4.27
CA MET A 140 -17.27 2.07 2.94
C MET A 140 -17.83 0.87 2.18
N MET A 141 -18.02 -0.28 2.84
CA MET A 141 -18.70 -1.45 2.25
C MET A 141 -20.12 -1.13 1.78
N ALA A 142 -20.89 -0.44 2.60
CA ALA A 142 -22.26 -0.02 2.26
C ALA A 142 -22.26 0.92 1.03
N ALA A 143 -21.23 1.77 0.88
CA ALA A 143 -21.03 2.62 -0.30
C ALA A 143 -20.50 1.84 -1.53
N GLY A 144 -20.29 0.52 -1.43
CA GLY A 144 -19.74 -0.32 -2.48
C GLY A 144 -18.23 -0.13 -2.70
N ILE A 145 -17.51 0.24 -1.66
CA ILE A 145 -16.06 0.43 -1.68
C ILE A 145 -15.41 -0.60 -0.75
N TRP A 146 -14.60 -1.48 -1.34
CA TRP A 146 -13.89 -2.51 -0.59
C TRP A 146 -12.51 -2.02 -0.14
N ILE A 147 -12.30 -1.97 1.16
CA ILE A 147 -11.03 -1.66 1.81
C ILE A 147 -10.68 -2.75 2.82
N ALA A 148 -9.46 -2.78 3.33
CA ALA A 148 -9.16 -3.68 4.43
C ALA A 148 -9.79 -3.19 5.75
N ARG A 149 -10.33 -4.11 6.57
CA ARG A 149 -11.01 -3.78 7.84
C ARG A 149 -10.13 -2.95 8.80
N ARG A 150 -8.82 -3.12 8.74
CA ARG A 150 -7.85 -2.30 9.50
C ARG A 150 -7.69 -0.87 8.99
N GLY A 151 -8.48 -0.45 8.00
CA GLY A 151 -8.45 0.89 7.41
C GLY A 151 -7.39 1.08 6.32
N PHE A 152 -6.71 0.02 5.89
CA PHE A 152 -5.69 0.09 4.85
C PHE A 152 -6.34 0.14 3.47
N VAL A 153 -5.88 1.08 2.66
CA VAL A 153 -6.28 1.30 1.27
C VAL A 153 -5.03 1.20 0.40
N ALA A 154 -5.10 0.37 -0.64
CA ALA A 154 -4.08 0.29 -1.68
C ALA A 154 -4.74 0.53 -3.03
N LEU A 155 -4.29 1.55 -3.74
CA LEU A 155 -4.75 1.81 -5.10
C LEU A 155 -4.03 0.88 -6.08
N ASN A 156 -4.68 0.58 -7.17
CA ASN A 156 -4.08 -0.11 -8.32
C ASN A 156 -4.24 0.75 -9.58
N ILE A 157 -3.58 0.36 -10.67
CA ILE A 157 -3.56 1.15 -11.90
C ILE A 157 -4.93 1.31 -12.56
N MET A 158 -5.90 0.45 -12.24
CA MET A 158 -7.28 0.53 -12.75
C MET A 158 -8.15 1.53 -11.98
N ILE A 159 -7.68 2.02 -10.82
CA ILE A 159 -8.36 3.07 -10.06
C ILE A 159 -8.06 4.41 -10.72
N GLY A 160 -9.01 4.88 -11.52
CA GLY A 160 -8.95 6.18 -12.21
C GLY A 160 -9.40 7.35 -11.34
N GLU A 161 -9.66 8.49 -11.98
CA GLU A 161 -10.17 9.68 -11.28
C GLU A 161 -11.60 9.45 -10.78
N ALA A 162 -12.46 8.80 -11.57
CA ALA A 162 -13.85 8.55 -11.22
C ALA A 162 -13.97 7.67 -9.95
N GLU A 163 -13.18 6.60 -9.85
CA GLU A 163 -13.15 5.75 -8.65
C GLU A 163 -12.56 6.49 -7.45
N GLY A 164 -11.54 7.31 -7.67
CA GLY A 164 -10.96 8.19 -6.64
C GLY A 164 -11.97 9.21 -6.12
N ASP A 165 -12.73 9.86 -7.02
CA ASP A 165 -13.78 10.81 -6.67
C ASP A 165 -14.92 10.13 -5.88
N ARG A 166 -15.32 8.94 -6.30
CA ARG A 166 -16.32 8.13 -5.58
C ARG A 166 -15.85 7.80 -4.17
N PHE A 167 -14.57 7.42 -3.99
CA PHE A 167 -14.02 7.15 -2.66
C PHE A 167 -14.01 8.42 -1.81
N VAL A 168 -13.58 9.55 -2.34
CA VAL A 168 -13.58 10.83 -1.62
C VAL A 168 -14.99 11.23 -1.20
N ALA A 169 -15.99 11.09 -2.07
CA ALA A 169 -17.38 11.40 -1.77
C ALA A 169 -17.94 10.49 -0.66
N ALA A 170 -17.66 9.20 -0.69
CA ALA A 170 -18.07 8.26 0.35
C ALA A 170 -17.43 8.58 1.71
N VAL A 171 -16.17 9.01 1.73
CA VAL A 171 -15.51 9.47 2.97
C VAL A 171 -16.14 10.78 3.48
N GLU A 172 -16.50 11.71 2.61
CA GLU A 172 -17.18 12.95 3.02
C GLU A 172 -18.56 12.66 3.63
N GLU A 173 -19.30 11.72 3.05
CA GLU A 173 -20.57 11.25 3.60
C GLU A 173 -20.37 10.59 4.98
N PHE A 174 -19.42 9.67 5.11
CA PHE A 174 -19.05 9.06 6.39
C PHE A 174 -18.73 10.11 7.45
N VAL A 175 -17.83 11.03 7.15
CA VAL A 175 -17.39 12.08 8.08
C VAL A 175 -18.57 12.95 8.50
N THR A 176 -19.46 13.29 7.57
CA THR A 176 -20.64 14.12 7.85
C THR A 176 -21.67 13.38 8.68
N ALA A 177 -22.03 12.18 8.28
CA ALA A 177 -23.04 11.36 8.96
C ALA A 177 -22.60 10.91 10.36
N ARG A 178 -21.31 10.65 10.54
CA ARG A 178 -20.75 10.15 11.82
C ARG A 178 -20.04 11.22 12.63
N LYS A 179 -20.17 12.49 12.28
CA LYS A 179 -19.45 13.61 12.89
C LYS A 179 -19.49 13.61 14.41
N ALA A 180 -20.64 13.30 15.01
CA ALA A 180 -20.81 13.25 16.47
C ALA A 180 -19.94 12.17 17.15
N LEU A 181 -19.69 11.05 16.46
CA LEU A 181 -18.84 9.95 16.95
C LEU A 181 -17.35 10.20 16.74
N LEU A 182 -17.01 11.10 15.85
CA LEU A 182 -15.64 11.41 15.42
C LEU A 182 -15.09 12.69 16.08
N GLN A 183 -15.69 13.17 17.16
CA GLN A 183 -15.23 14.39 17.82
C GLN A 183 -13.83 14.19 18.45
N PRO A 184 -12.93 15.17 18.33
CA PRO A 184 -11.67 15.16 19.07
C PRO A 184 -11.91 15.04 20.58
N LYS A 185 -11.19 14.11 21.21
CA LYS A 185 -11.18 13.97 22.68
C LYS A 185 -9.98 14.68 23.25
#